data_ba2a348754877c5e981f57b314d612a6
#
_entry.id   ba2a348754877c5e981f57b314d612a6
#
_cell.length_a   1.000
_cell.length_b   1.000
_cell.length_c   1.000
_cell.angle_alpha   90.00
_cell.angle_beta   90.00
_cell.angle_gamma   90.00
#
_symmetry.space_group_name_H-M   'P 1'
#
loop_
_entity.id
_entity.type
_entity.pdbx_description
1 polymer ?
#
loop_
_entity_poly.entity_id
_entity_poly.type
_entity_poly.pdbx_seq_one_letter_code
_entity_poly.pdbx_strand_id
1 'polypeptide(L)'
;MDKKKAGGLTPGPSDALSRAIAASAKAVDATLEAVLPRPHGPQGRVQEAMRYATFAGGKRLRPFLVLHSARLFGVDDAHSLRVGSAIEVLHTYSLVHDDLPCMDDDDLRRGRPTTHIAFDEMTAVLAGDALLTIAFEILADENTHPDPAVRIALVARLAEASGHDGMIGGQVIDMIADTMKAAEKFGVDDVVNLQRLKTGQLFEFSCEAGPILGKASAEDRARLRAYAQQMGVVFQITDDLLDVTSTAEKTGKAVGKDAQMGKATLVTLLGVDGARAEAHRRAEAAVAALGPYAARSPELSGLPMFLLDREA
;
A
#
# COMPACT_ATOMS: atom_id res chain seq x y z
N MET A 1 37.77 6.09 -40.37
CA MET A 1 36.30 5.89 -40.08
C MET A 1 36.18 5.11 -38.80
N ASP A 2 36.18 5.82 -37.67
CA ASP A 2 36.07 5.21 -36.35
C ASP A 2 34.57 5.12 -35.92
N LYS A 3 34.08 3.89 -35.82
CA LYS A 3 32.79 3.60 -35.23
C LYS A 3 32.93 3.73 -33.71
N LYS A 4 32.49 4.87 -33.13
CA LYS A 4 32.23 5.00 -31.70
C LYS A 4 31.21 3.94 -31.31
N LYS A 5 31.64 2.93 -30.53
CA LYS A 5 30.78 2.04 -29.81
C LYS A 5 29.96 2.88 -28.82
N ALA A 6 28.64 2.92 -29.00
CA ALA A 6 27.69 3.43 -28.00
C ALA A 6 27.81 2.49 -26.79
N GLY A 7 28.51 2.93 -25.76
CA GLY A 7 28.53 2.27 -24.46
C GLY A 7 27.14 2.42 -23.84
N GLY A 8 26.37 1.33 -23.83
CA GLY A 8 25.13 1.27 -23.05
C GLY A 8 25.49 1.46 -21.58
N LEU A 9 25.08 2.56 -20.99
CA LEU A 9 25.13 2.79 -19.54
C LEU A 9 24.33 1.66 -18.88
N THR A 10 24.97 0.88 -18.03
CA THR A 10 24.28 -0.06 -17.14
C THR A 10 23.34 0.79 -16.27
N PRO A 11 22.01 0.49 -16.26
CA PRO A 11 21.06 1.26 -15.47
C PRO A 11 21.45 1.24 -13.99
N GLY A 12 21.35 2.40 -13.33
CA GLY A 12 21.60 2.50 -11.90
C GLY A 12 20.62 1.66 -11.09
N PRO A 13 20.91 1.33 -9.81
CA PRO A 13 20.03 0.56 -8.94
C PRO A 13 18.62 1.15 -8.83
N SER A 14 18.49 2.46 -8.78
CA SER A 14 17.20 3.20 -8.76
C SER A 14 16.38 2.98 -10.03
N ASP A 15 17.04 2.97 -11.22
CA ASP A 15 16.37 2.71 -12.51
C ASP A 15 15.90 1.25 -12.62
N ALA A 16 16.65 0.31 -12.06
CA ALA A 16 16.28 -1.10 -12.05
C ALA A 16 15.02 -1.33 -11.18
N LEU A 17 14.99 -0.72 -10.00
CA LEU A 17 13.86 -0.83 -9.09
C LEU A 17 12.60 -0.13 -9.65
N SER A 18 12.76 1.05 -10.26
CA SER A 18 11.65 1.74 -10.95
C SER A 18 11.01 0.86 -12.03
N ARG A 19 11.85 0.16 -12.83
CA ARG A 19 11.35 -0.79 -13.83
C ARG A 19 10.66 -2.00 -13.21
N ALA A 20 11.19 -2.53 -12.10
CA ALA A 20 10.58 -3.66 -11.40
C ALA A 20 9.19 -3.27 -10.83
N ILE A 21 9.06 -2.09 -10.24
CA ILE A 21 7.78 -1.55 -9.76
C ILE A 21 6.79 -1.40 -10.91
N ALA A 22 7.20 -0.81 -12.04
CA ALA A 22 6.34 -0.62 -13.20
C ALA A 22 5.90 -1.96 -13.83
N ALA A 23 6.81 -2.94 -13.90
CA ALA A 23 6.50 -4.28 -14.41
C ALA A 23 5.50 -5.01 -13.50
N SER A 24 5.70 -4.93 -12.18
CA SER A 24 4.77 -5.51 -11.20
C SER A 24 3.39 -4.84 -11.28
N ALA A 25 3.34 -3.51 -11.38
CA ALA A 25 2.08 -2.78 -11.52
C ALA A 25 1.30 -3.21 -12.78
N LYS A 26 1.98 -3.34 -13.90
CA LYS A 26 1.37 -3.82 -15.15
C LYS A 26 0.81 -5.25 -15.03
N ALA A 27 1.55 -6.16 -14.37
CA ALA A 27 1.10 -7.53 -14.17
C ALA A 27 -0.12 -7.59 -13.23
N VAL A 28 -0.11 -6.79 -12.17
CA VAL A 28 -1.25 -6.67 -11.24
C VAL A 28 -2.48 -6.10 -11.94
N ASP A 29 -2.33 -5.04 -12.74
CA ASP A 29 -3.44 -4.44 -13.49
C ASP A 29 -4.05 -5.45 -14.48
N ALA A 30 -3.23 -6.28 -15.13
CA ALA A 30 -3.73 -7.35 -15.99
C ALA A 30 -4.52 -8.43 -15.21
N THR A 31 -4.07 -8.77 -13.98
CA THR A 31 -4.79 -9.71 -13.12
C THR A 31 -6.09 -9.10 -12.60
N LEU A 32 -6.08 -7.82 -12.20
CA LEU A 32 -7.27 -7.08 -11.78
C LEU A 32 -8.33 -7.02 -12.89
N GLU A 33 -7.91 -6.83 -14.16
CA GLU A 33 -8.81 -6.90 -15.32
C GLU A 33 -9.51 -8.26 -15.44
N ALA A 34 -8.85 -9.35 -15.08
CA ALA A 34 -9.39 -10.70 -15.16
C ALA A 34 -10.30 -11.06 -13.97
N VAL A 35 -10.01 -10.55 -12.77
CA VAL A 35 -10.74 -10.92 -11.54
C VAL A 35 -11.91 -9.99 -11.23
N LEU A 36 -11.85 -8.72 -11.64
CA LEU A 36 -12.95 -7.79 -11.40
C LEU A 36 -14.11 -8.01 -12.38
N PRO A 37 -15.37 -8.02 -11.87
CA PRO A 37 -16.53 -8.22 -12.71
C PRO A 37 -16.66 -7.11 -13.76
N ARG A 38 -17.14 -7.47 -14.95
CA ARG A 38 -17.52 -6.51 -15.97
C ARG A 38 -18.96 -6.04 -15.73
N PRO A 39 -19.27 -4.75 -15.98
CA PRO A 39 -20.61 -4.24 -15.78
C PRO A 39 -21.67 -5.05 -16.55
N HIS A 40 -22.68 -5.53 -15.85
CA HIS A 40 -23.82 -6.25 -16.44
C HIS A 40 -25.05 -6.12 -15.55
N GLY A 41 -26.23 -6.24 -16.14
CA GLY A 41 -27.50 -6.23 -15.42
C GLY A 41 -27.77 -4.92 -14.65
N PRO A 42 -28.79 -4.92 -13.77
CA PRO A 42 -29.14 -3.74 -12.95
C PRO A 42 -28.04 -3.30 -11.99
N GLN A 43 -27.19 -4.22 -11.53
CA GLN A 43 -26.06 -3.95 -10.63
C GLN A 43 -24.81 -3.41 -11.36
N GLY A 44 -24.86 -3.25 -12.67
CA GLY A 44 -23.73 -2.81 -13.51
C GLY A 44 -23.09 -1.51 -13.05
N ARG A 45 -23.88 -0.58 -12.48
CA ARG A 45 -23.40 0.70 -11.96
C ARG A 45 -22.36 0.53 -10.83
N VAL A 46 -22.58 -0.38 -9.90
CA VAL A 46 -21.62 -0.66 -8.82
C VAL A 46 -20.34 -1.30 -9.39
N GLN A 47 -20.48 -2.24 -10.32
CA GLN A 47 -19.34 -2.88 -10.98
C GLN A 47 -18.50 -1.87 -11.79
N GLU A 48 -19.14 -0.89 -12.43
CA GLU A 48 -18.47 0.21 -13.11
C GLU A 48 -17.70 1.09 -12.13
N ALA A 49 -18.30 1.46 -10.99
CA ALA A 49 -17.66 2.25 -9.94
C ALA A 49 -16.47 1.52 -9.29
N MET A 50 -16.58 0.21 -9.02
CA MET A 50 -15.47 -0.62 -8.56
C MET A 50 -14.27 -0.54 -9.51
N ARG A 51 -14.52 -0.70 -10.80
CA ARG A 51 -13.48 -0.62 -11.83
C ARG A 51 -12.92 0.79 -11.96
N TYR A 52 -13.78 1.80 -11.96
CA TYR A 52 -13.39 3.20 -12.00
C TYR A 52 -12.38 3.53 -10.89
N ALA A 53 -12.68 3.16 -9.66
CA ALA A 53 -11.82 3.38 -8.51
C ALA A 53 -10.50 2.56 -8.60
N THR A 54 -10.60 1.28 -8.95
CA THR A 54 -9.44 0.38 -8.98
C THR A 54 -8.43 0.79 -10.06
N PHE A 55 -8.91 1.21 -11.25
CA PHE A 55 -8.04 1.61 -12.37
C PHE A 55 -7.76 3.12 -12.42
N ALA A 56 -7.96 3.84 -11.31
CA ALA A 56 -7.57 5.24 -11.20
C ALA A 56 -6.04 5.46 -11.15
N GLY A 57 -5.24 4.41 -11.34
CA GLY A 57 -3.78 4.44 -11.29
C GLY A 57 -3.24 4.12 -9.90
N GLY A 58 -1.94 4.34 -9.72
CA GLY A 58 -1.22 4.05 -8.47
C GLY A 58 0.02 3.22 -8.70
N LYS A 59 0.94 3.24 -7.71
CA LYS A 59 2.26 2.56 -7.82
C LYS A 59 2.19 1.07 -7.52
N ARG A 60 1.05 0.58 -7.06
CA ARG A 60 0.83 -0.84 -6.71
C ARG A 60 1.93 -1.38 -5.78
N LEU A 61 2.35 -0.59 -4.77
CA LEU A 61 3.44 -0.99 -3.87
C LEU A 61 3.08 -2.19 -2.98
N ARG A 62 1.83 -2.29 -2.51
CA ARG A 62 1.39 -3.45 -1.72
C ARG A 62 1.44 -4.74 -2.53
N PRO A 63 0.89 -4.80 -3.75
CA PRO A 63 1.09 -5.93 -4.66
C PRO A 63 2.55 -6.23 -4.98
N PHE A 64 3.39 -5.19 -5.17
CA PHE A 64 4.82 -5.35 -5.37
C PHE A 64 5.48 -6.11 -4.21
N LEU A 65 5.15 -5.74 -2.96
CA LEU A 65 5.64 -6.44 -1.77
C LEU A 65 5.17 -7.89 -1.70
N VAL A 66 3.91 -8.17 -2.03
CA VAL A 66 3.38 -9.55 -2.13
C VAL A 66 4.21 -10.37 -3.13
N LEU A 67 4.40 -9.85 -4.34
CA LEU A 67 5.10 -10.54 -5.42
C LEU A 67 6.55 -10.85 -5.05
N HIS A 68 7.30 -9.85 -4.56
CA HIS A 68 8.72 -10.01 -4.25
C HIS A 68 8.97 -10.80 -2.96
N SER A 69 8.07 -10.73 -1.97
CA SER A 69 8.13 -11.64 -0.80
C SER A 69 7.84 -13.08 -1.18
N ALA A 70 6.88 -13.33 -2.07
CA ALA A 70 6.51 -14.67 -2.54
C ALA A 70 7.65 -15.35 -3.33
N ARG A 71 8.35 -14.59 -4.18
CA ARG A 71 9.51 -15.08 -4.94
C ARG A 71 10.64 -15.58 -4.06
N LEU A 72 10.83 -15.04 -2.85
CA LEU A 72 11.80 -15.56 -1.88
C LEU A 72 11.57 -17.02 -1.50
N PHE A 73 10.33 -17.47 -1.56
CA PHE A 73 9.89 -18.82 -1.19
C PHE A 73 9.54 -19.69 -2.39
N GLY A 74 9.90 -19.27 -3.61
CA GLY A 74 9.69 -20.05 -4.83
C GLY A 74 8.24 -20.18 -5.27
N VAL A 75 7.38 -19.24 -4.84
CA VAL A 75 5.96 -19.21 -5.23
C VAL A 75 5.82 -18.69 -6.65
N ASP A 76 4.94 -19.36 -7.44
CA ASP A 76 4.60 -18.91 -8.78
C ASP A 76 3.94 -17.51 -8.75
N ASP A 77 4.35 -16.66 -9.69
CA ASP A 77 3.81 -15.30 -9.84
C ASP A 77 2.28 -15.30 -10.02
N ALA A 78 1.69 -16.32 -10.65
CA ALA A 78 0.23 -16.42 -10.82
C ALA A 78 -0.53 -16.40 -9.48
N HIS A 79 -0.03 -17.13 -8.47
CA HIS A 79 -0.63 -17.14 -7.13
C HIS A 79 -0.41 -15.81 -6.40
N SER A 80 0.81 -15.30 -6.43
CA SER A 80 1.14 -14.03 -5.76
C SER A 80 0.48 -12.82 -6.39
N LEU A 81 0.26 -12.78 -7.71
CA LEU A 81 -0.50 -11.73 -8.39
C LEU A 81 -1.97 -11.71 -7.98
N ARG A 82 -2.60 -12.86 -7.74
CA ARG A 82 -3.97 -12.91 -7.21
C ARG A 82 -4.05 -12.34 -5.79
N VAL A 83 -3.12 -12.70 -4.91
CA VAL A 83 -3.04 -12.11 -3.56
C VAL A 83 -2.73 -10.62 -3.62
N GLY A 84 -1.83 -10.21 -4.53
CA GLY A 84 -1.54 -8.81 -4.82
C GLY A 84 -2.77 -8.04 -5.31
N SER A 85 -3.62 -8.67 -6.12
CA SER A 85 -4.90 -8.09 -6.56
C SER A 85 -5.89 -7.96 -5.41
N ALA A 86 -5.97 -8.96 -4.52
CA ALA A 86 -6.85 -8.93 -3.36
C ALA A 86 -6.50 -7.76 -2.41
N ILE A 87 -5.21 -7.57 -2.07
CA ILE A 87 -4.81 -6.45 -1.22
C ILE A 87 -5.01 -5.09 -1.91
N GLU A 88 -4.87 -5.01 -3.23
CA GLU A 88 -5.08 -3.76 -3.96
C GLU A 88 -6.56 -3.37 -4.03
N VAL A 89 -7.49 -4.31 -4.24
CA VAL A 89 -8.93 -3.99 -4.21
C VAL A 89 -9.40 -3.65 -2.80
N LEU A 90 -8.85 -4.31 -1.77
CA LEU A 90 -9.10 -3.94 -0.37
C LEU A 90 -8.55 -2.54 -0.06
N HIS A 91 -7.35 -2.20 -0.52
CA HIS A 91 -6.85 -0.84 -0.38
C HIS A 91 -7.70 0.17 -1.16
N THR A 92 -8.22 -0.22 -2.32
CA THR A 92 -9.08 0.66 -3.11
C THR A 92 -10.39 0.96 -2.38
N TYR A 93 -11.03 -0.05 -1.76
CA TYR A 93 -12.23 0.21 -0.95
C TYR A 93 -11.98 1.25 0.12
N SER A 94 -10.85 1.15 0.86
CA SER A 94 -10.56 2.11 1.92
C SER A 94 -10.44 3.53 1.38
N LEU A 95 -9.83 3.70 0.21
CA LEU A 95 -9.74 5.01 -0.44
C LEU A 95 -11.11 5.54 -0.91
N VAL A 96 -11.98 4.66 -1.43
CA VAL A 96 -13.34 5.06 -1.86
C VAL A 96 -14.17 5.53 -0.68
N HIS A 97 -14.06 4.86 0.47
CA HIS A 97 -14.78 5.26 1.68
C HIS A 97 -14.15 6.47 2.36
N ASP A 98 -12.82 6.57 2.39
CA ASP A 98 -12.12 7.74 2.93
C ASP A 98 -12.50 9.04 2.20
N ASP A 99 -12.73 8.97 0.88
CA ASP A 99 -13.11 10.13 0.08
C ASP A 99 -14.54 10.65 0.31
N LEU A 100 -15.41 9.90 1.01
CA LEU A 100 -16.81 10.28 1.22
C LEU A 100 -16.97 11.57 2.04
N PRO A 101 -18.07 12.34 1.86
CA PRO A 101 -18.32 13.57 2.62
C PRO A 101 -18.41 13.37 4.15
N CYS A 102 -18.70 12.16 4.63
CA CYS A 102 -18.69 11.84 6.05
C CYS A 102 -17.31 11.43 6.59
N MET A 103 -16.30 11.41 5.76
CA MET A 103 -14.92 11.06 6.07
C MET A 103 -13.98 12.25 5.75
N ASP A 104 -13.08 12.11 4.76
CA ASP A 104 -12.10 13.15 4.38
C ASP A 104 -12.69 14.25 3.47
N ASP A 105 -13.88 14.02 2.88
CA ASP A 105 -14.60 14.93 1.97
C ASP A 105 -13.73 15.43 0.81
N ASP A 106 -13.09 14.49 0.11
CA ASP A 106 -12.18 14.78 -0.99
C ASP A 106 -12.87 14.68 -2.36
N ASP A 107 -12.88 15.77 -3.14
CA ASP A 107 -13.43 15.79 -4.51
C ASP A 107 -12.53 15.11 -5.55
N LEU A 108 -11.21 15.09 -5.31
CA LEU A 108 -10.21 14.60 -6.25
C LEU A 108 -9.24 13.61 -5.61
N ARG A 109 -8.99 12.49 -6.30
CA ARG A 109 -7.95 11.52 -5.96
C ARG A 109 -7.12 11.16 -7.20
N ARG A 110 -5.79 11.31 -7.09
CA ARG A 110 -4.86 11.09 -8.22
C ARG A 110 -5.22 11.90 -9.47
N GLY A 111 -5.70 13.14 -9.26
CA GLY A 111 -6.09 14.06 -10.34
C GLY A 111 -7.40 13.72 -11.05
N ARG A 112 -8.20 12.77 -10.54
CA ARG A 112 -9.51 12.40 -11.06
C ARG A 112 -10.59 12.63 -10.01
N PRO A 113 -11.85 12.91 -10.40
CA PRO A 113 -12.97 12.96 -9.47
C PRO A 113 -13.04 11.67 -8.62
N THR A 114 -13.29 11.83 -7.33
CA THR A 114 -13.53 10.70 -6.42
C THR A 114 -14.78 9.94 -6.80
N THR A 115 -14.96 8.74 -6.28
CA THR A 115 -16.06 7.86 -6.74
C THR A 115 -17.43 8.46 -6.45
N HIS A 116 -17.63 9.13 -5.32
CA HIS A 116 -18.90 9.76 -4.98
C HIS A 116 -19.21 11.00 -5.86
N ILE A 117 -18.18 11.70 -6.33
CA ILE A 117 -18.34 12.81 -7.29
C ILE A 117 -18.61 12.29 -8.71
N ALA A 118 -17.91 11.22 -9.13
CA ALA A 118 -18.06 10.66 -10.48
C ALA A 118 -19.39 9.92 -10.67
N PHE A 119 -19.95 9.36 -9.59
CA PHE A 119 -21.22 8.60 -9.60
C PHE A 119 -22.25 9.24 -8.65
N ASP A 120 -22.24 8.86 -7.39
CA ASP A 120 -22.99 9.38 -6.25
C ASP A 120 -22.51 8.68 -4.95
N GLU A 121 -22.90 9.20 -3.79
CA GLU A 121 -22.52 8.66 -2.47
C GLU A 121 -22.99 7.21 -2.26
N MET A 122 -24.24 6.90 -2.60
CA MET A 122 -24.79 5.54 -2.49
C MET A 122 -23.96 4.56 -3.30
N THR A 123 -23.64 4.90 -4.55
CA THR A 123 -22.81 4.06 -5.43
C THR A 123 -21.41 3.89 -4.88
N ALA A 124 -20.81 4.95 -4.30
CA ALA A 124 -19.48 4.88 -3.69
C ALA A 124 -19.45 3.96 -2.48
N VAL A 125 -20.42 4.07 -1.57
CA VAL A 125 -20.56 3.16 -0.40
C VAL A 125 -20.65 1.71 -0.87
N LEU A 126 -21.57 1.41 -1.79
CA LEU A 126 -21.78 0.04 -2.28
C LEU A 126 -20.59 -0.49 -3.08
N ALA A 127 -19.87 0.37 -3.80
CA ALA A 127 -18.63 -0.02 -4.51
C ALA A 127 -17.51 -0.37 -3.52
N GLY A 128 -17.37 0.38 -2.43
CA GLY A 128 -16.42 0.07 -1.36
C GLY A 128 -16.74 -1.27 -0.68
N ASP A 129 -18.00 -1.52 -0.32
CA ASP A 129 -18.45 -2.79 0.26
C ASP A 129 -18.17 -3.98 -0.67
N ALA A 130 -18.45 -3.81 -1.97
CA ALA A 130 -18.22 -4.83 -2.96
C ALA A 130 -16.71 -5.09 -3.19
N LEU A 131 -15.86 -4.05 -3.18
CA LEU A 131 -14.41 -4.16 -3.26
C LEU A 131 -13.82 -4.86 -2.02
N LEU A 132 -14.30 -4.56 -0.83
CA LEU A 132 -13.92 -5.26 0.39
C LEU A 132 -14.29 -6.75 0.31
N THR A 133 -15.50 -7.06 -0.14
CA THR A 133 -16.01 -8.42 -0.24
C THR A 133 -15.24 -9.25 -1.27
N ILE A 134 -15.00 -8.71 -2.48
CA ILE A 134 -14.29 -9.44 -3.54
C ILE A 134 -12.82 -9.70 -3.19
N ALA A 135 -12.20 -8.91 -2.30
CA ALA A 135 -10.85 -9.17 -1.81
C ALA A 135 -10.77 -10.57 -1.14
N PHE A 136 -11.75 -10.90 -0.32
CA PHE A 136 -11.83 -12.21 0.34
C PHE A 136 -12.25 -13.31 -0.62
N GLU A 137 -13.11 -13.04 -1.59
CA GLU A 137 -13.45 -13.97 -2.66
C GLU A 137 -12.20 -14.39 -3.45
N ILE A 138 -11.36 -13.42 -3.86
CA ILE A 138 -10.10 -13.69 -4.56
C ILE A 138 -9.17 -14.57 -3.71
N LEU A 139 -9.03 -14.31 -2.40
CA LEU A 139 -8.18 -15.11 -1.52
C LEU A 139 -8.71 -16.51 -1.29
N ALA A 140 -10.03 -16.70 -1.27
CA ALA A 140 -10.68 -17.99 -1.05
C ALA A 140 -10.68 -18.89 -2.29
N ASP A 141 -10.52 -18.32 -3.48
CA ASP A 141 -10.56 -19.03 -4.78
C ASP A 141 -9.41 -20.03 -4.90
N GLU A 142 -9.70 -21.23 -5.45
CA GLU A 142 -8.72 -22.29 -5.64
C GLU A 142 -7.56 -21.90 -6.58
N ASN A 143 -7.79 -20.98 -7.51
CA ASN A 143 -6.74 -20.43 -8.37
C ASN A 143 -5.74 -19.56 -7.59
N THR A 144 -6.06 -19.10 -6.39
CA THR A 144 -5.13 -18.37 -5.53
C THR A 144 -4.12 -19.28 -4.87
N HIS A 145 -4.56 -20.49 -4.45
CA HIS A 145 -3.66 -21.56 -4.02
C HIS A 145 -4.41 -22.88 -3.94
N PRO A 146 -3.84 -24.01 -4.39
CA PRO A 146 -4.52 -25.31 -4.36
C PRO A 146 -4.84 -25.79 -2.94
N ASP A 147 -3.96 -25.52 -1.95
CA ASP A 147 -4.14 -25.90 -0.56
C ASP A 147 -5.12 -24.96 0.17
N PRO A 148 -6.29 -25.46 0.63
CA PRO A 148 -7.26 -24.64 1.34
C PRO A 148 -6.74 -24.08 2.68
N ALA A 149 -5.77 -24.72 3.32
CA ALA A 149 -5.17 -24.22 4.55
C ALA A 149 -4.38 -22.94 4.31
N VAL A 150 -3.73 -22.81 3.14
CA VAL A 150 -3.04 -21.57 2.74
C VAL A 150 -4.06 -20.47 2.47
N ARG A 151 -5.13 -20.75 1.74
CA ARG A 151 -6.19 -19.78 1.47
C ARG A 151 -6.82 -19.26 2.75
N ILE A 152 -7.15 -20.14 3.69
CA ILE A 152 -7.71 -19.76 4.99
C ILE A 152 -6.72 -18.90 5.81
N ALA A 153 -5.43 -19.21 5.77
CA ALA A 153 -4.41 -18.41 6.45
C ALA A 153 -4.30 -16.99 5.86
N LEU A 154 -4.39 -16.85 4.53
CA LEU A 154 -4.42 -15.55 3.85
C LEU A 154 -5.68 -14.75 4.21
N VAL A 155 -6.86 -15.40 4.16
CA VAL A 155 -8.14 -14.76 4.54
C VAL A 155 -8.11 -14.28 5.99
N ALA A 156 -7.69 -15.13 6.92
CA ALA A 156 -7.60 -14.77 8.34
C ALA A 156 -6.63 -13.60 8.57
N ARG A 157 -5.43 -13.65 7.93
CA ARG A 157 -4.43 -12.59 8.09
C ARG A 157 -4.88 -11.27 7.47
N LEU A 158 -5.59 -11.29 6.31
CA LEU A 158 -6.16 -10.08 5.71
C LEU A 158 -7.27 -9.49 6.58
N ALA A 159 -8.15 -10.33 7.14
CA ALA A 159 -9.21 -9.90 8.05
C ALA A 159 -8.65 -9.23 9.31
N GLU A 160 -7.59 -9.80 9.90
CA GLU A 160 -6.86 -9.20 11.03
C GLU A 160 -6.25 -7.84 10.63
N ALA A 161 -5.56 -7.77 9.48
CA ALA A 161 -4.87 -6.57 9.04
C ALA A 161 -5.82 -5.42 8.68
N SER A 162 -7.01 -5.72 8.16
CA SER A 162 -7.99 -4.72 7.73
C SER A 162 -9.05 -4.40 8.77
N GLY A 163 -9.22 -5.26 9.79
CA GLY A 163 -10.31 -5.21 10.76
C GLY A 163 -10.22 -4.08 11.79
N HIS A 164 -11.05 -4.20 12.84
CA HIS A 164 -11.20 -3.21 13.90
C HIS A 164 -9.93 -2.97 14.73
N ASP A 165 -9.03 -3.97 14.84
CA ASP A 165 -7.70 -3.86 15.48
C ASP A 165 -6.58 -3.67 14.45
N GLY A 166 -6.93 -3.47 13.19
CA GLY A 166 -6.06 -3.21 12.05
C GLY A 166 -6.32 -1.83 11.43
N MET A 167 -6.38 -1.82 10.10
CA MET A 167 -6.54 -0.58 9.31
C MET A 167 -7.78 0.23 9.70
N ILE A 168 -8.95 -0.41 9.89
CA ILE A 168 -10.19 0.27 10.29
C ILE A 168 -10.02 0.89 11.69
N GLY A 169 -9.39 0.19 12.64
CA GLY A 169 -9.07 0.73 13.96
C GLY A 169 -8.17 1.96 13.88
N GLY A 170 -7.15 1.92 13.01
CA GLY A 170 -6.29 3.07 12.74
C GLY A 170 -7.06 4.26 12.16
N GLN A 171 -7.99 3.99 11.23
CA GLN A 171 -8.85 5.03 10.65
C GLN A 171 -9.75 5.69 11.71
N VAL A 172 -10.34 4.92 12.63
CA VAL A 172 -11.12 5.48 13.75
C VAL A 172 -10.29 6.42 14.62
N ILE A 173 -9.03 6.03 14.94
CA ILE A 173 -8.14 6.87 15.75
C ILE A 173 -7.82 8.17 15.01
N ASP A 174 -7.57 8.09 13.69
CA ASP A 174 -7.29 9.25 12.84
C ASP A 174 -8.47 10.25 12.82
N MET A 175 -9.68 9.76 12.54
CA MET A 175 -10.90 10.57 12.52
C MET A 175 -11.24 11.20 13.87
N ILE A 176 -11.01 10.48 14.98
CA ILE A 176 -11.19 11.02 16.32
C ILE A 176 -10.17 12.13 16.60
N ALA A 177 -8.91 11.93 16.21
CA ALA A 177 -7.87 12.94 16.38
C ALA A 177 -8.24 14.24 15.67
N ASP A 178 -8.73 14.15 14.43
CA ASP A 178 -9.13 15.33 13.63
C ASP A 178 -10.35 16.05 14.22
N THR A 179 -11.41 15.29 14.58
CA THR A 179 -12.68 15.89 15.04
C THR A 179 -12.60 16.48 16.46
N MET A 180 -11.80 15.90 17.35
CA MET A 180 -11.73 16.28 18.77
C MET A 180 -10.57 17.21 19.10
N LYS A 181 -9.79 17.68 18.09
CA LYS A 181 -8.53 18.39 18.30
C LYS A 181 -7.59 17.65 19.28
N ALA A 182 -7.73 16.32 19.32
CA ALA A 182 -6.96 15.46 20.20
C ALA A 182 -5.52 15.30 19.72
N ALA A 183 -5.25 15.64 18.47
CA ALA A 183 -3.91 15.59 17.88
C ALA A 183 -2.87 16.40 18.67
N GLU A 184 -3.27 17.49 19.32
CA GLU A 184 -2.39 18.29 20.22
C GLU A 184 -1.87 17.50 21.44
N LYS A 185 -2.49 16.34 21.76
CA LYS A 185 -2.12 15.47 22.88
C LYS A 185 -1.32 14.24 22.45
N PHE A 186 -1.19 14.00 21.14
CA PHE A 186 -0.48 12.83 20.64
C PHE A 186 1.03 13.02 20.76
N GLY A 187 1.67 12.06 21.43
CA GLY A 187 3.12 11.92 21.41
C GLY A 187 3.58 11.08 20.21
N VAL A 188 4.90 10.92 20.09
CA VAL A 188 5.52 10.12 19.01
C VAL A 188 4.96 8.70 18.97
N ASP A 189 4.80 8.05 20.14
CA ASP A 189 4.31 6.67 20.23
C ASP A 189 2.86 6.54 19.75
N ASP A 190 2.01 7.54 20.02
CA ASP A 190 0.61 7.55 19.58
C ASP A 190 0.53 7.66 18.06
N VAL A 191 1.33 8.56 17.47
CA VAL A 191 1.40 8.74 16.01
C VAL A 191 1.95 7.48 15.35
N VAL A 192 3.02 6.88 15.88
CA VAL A 192 3.57 5.63 15.36
C VAL A 192 2.56 4.50 15.46
N ASN A 193 1.79 4.39 16.55
CA ASN A 193 0.76 3.37 16.70
C ASN A 193 -0.40 3.58 15.70
N LEU A 194 -0.88 4.81 15.53
CA LEU A 194 -1.90 5.16 14.53
C LEU A 194 -1.43 4.75 13.13
N GLN A 195 -0.22 5.17 12.73
CA GLN A 195 0.36 4.86 11.43
C GLN A 195 0.57 3.35 11.24
N ARG A 196 0.99 2.63 12.30
CA ARG A 196 1.12 1.17 12.29
C ARG A 196 -0.21 0.49 11.99
N LEU A 197 -1.31 0.97 12.58
CA LEU A 197 -2.64 0.41 12.35
C LEU A 197 -3.17 0.82 10.97
N LYS A 198 -3.31 2.12 10.70
CA LYS A 198 -3.95 2.64 9.47
C LYS A 198 -3.20 2.20 8.20
N THR A 199 -1.88 2.24 8.21
CA THR A 199 -1.04 1.96 7.04
C THR A 199 -0.23 0.68 7.19
N GLY A 200 0.44 0.49 8.32
CA GLY A 200 1.42 -0.58 8.54
C GLY A 200 0.83 -2.00 8.43
N GLN A 201 -0.39 -2.22 8.93
CA GLN A 201 -1.02 -3.55 8.91
C GLN A 201 -1.18 -4.13 7.50
N LEU A 202 -1.53 -3.29 6.52
CA LEU A 202 -1.61 -3.74 5.12
C LEU A 202 -0.22 -3.99 4.50
N PHE A 203 0.82 -3.26 4.93
CA PHE A 203 2.20 -3.58 4.57
C PHE A 203 2.65 -4.91 5.19
N GLU A 204 2.30 -5.16 6.46
CA GLU A 204 2.58 -6.44 7.13
C GLU A 204 1.92 -7.61 6.40
N PHE A 205 0.62 -7.51 6.07
CA PHE A 205 -0.05 -8.50 5.25
C PHE A 205 0.67 -8.74 3.92
N SER A 206 1.03 -7.65 3.21
CA SER A 206 1.66 -7.74 1.90
C SER A 206 2.99 -8.51 1.93
N CYS A 207 3.79 -8.32 2.98
CA CYS A 207 5.06 -9.03 3.14
C CYS A 207 4.88 -10.45 3.69
N GLU A 208 3.89 -10.69 4.58
CA GLU A 208 3.62 -12.03 5.13
C GLU A 208 2.92 -12.95 4.12
N ALA A 209 2.22 -12.42 3.13
CA ALA A 209 1.54 -13.23 2.12
C ALA A 209 2.50 -14.17 1.37
N GLY A 210 3.71 -13.71 1.08
CA GLY A 210 4.73 -14.54 0.43
C GLY A 210 5.08 -15.81 1.21
N PRO A 211 5.57 -15.70 2.46
CA PRO A 211 5.85 -16.87 3.27
C PRO A 211 4.60 -17.71 3.61
N ILE A 212 3.38 -17.14 3.65
CA ILE A 212 2.15 -17.94 3.79
C ILE A 212 1.93 -18.79 2.55
N LEU A 213 2.00 -18.20 1.35
CA LEU A 213 1.88 -18.91 0.07
C LEU A 213 2.93 -20.02 -0.07
N GLY A 214 4.18 -19.72 0.30
CA GLY A 214 5.29 -20.67 0.23
C GLY A 214 5.35 -21.67 1.40
N LYS A 215 4.37 -21.67 2.32
CA LYS A 215 4.33 -22.53 3.52
C LYS A 215 5.63 -22.47 4.33
N ALA A 216 6.22 -21.26 4.39
CA ALA A 216 7.47 -21.02 5.10
C ALA A 216 7.30 -21.07 6.63
N SER A 217 8.42 -21.11 7.35
CA SER A 217 8.45 -21.20 8.79
C SER A 217 7.83 -19.98 9.49
N ALA A 218 7.48 -20.12 10.76
CA ALA A 218 7.03 -19.00 11.59
C ALA A 218 8.14 -17.92 11.74
N GLU A 219 9.40 -18.33 11.73
CA GLU A 219 10.54 -17.43 11.79
C GLU A 219 10.63 -16.57 10.52
N ASP A 220 10.47 -17.18 9.33
CA ASP A 220 10.46 -16.47 8.05
C ASP A 220 9.32 -15.45 7.99
N ARG A 221 8.13 -15.84 8.44
CA ARG A 221 6.97 -14.95 8.55
C ARG A 221 7.28 -13.77 9.48
N ALA A 222 7.87 -14.03 10.65
CA ALA A 222 8.24 -12.99 11.60
C ALA A 222 9.27 -12.01 11.02
N ARG A 223 10.25 -12.49 10.23
CA ARG A 223 11.24 -11.64 9.54
C ARG A 223 10.58 -10.70 8.53
N LEU A 224 9.71 -11.24 7.66
CA LEU A 224 9.02 -10.41 6.66
C LEU A 224 8.05 -9.42 7.33
N ARG A 225 7.43 -9.79 8.44
CA ARG A 225 6.63 -8.87 9.27
C ARG A 225 7.49 -7.75 9.84
N ALA A 226 8.64 -8.07 10.44
CA ALA A 226 9.56 -7.06 10.98
C ALA A 226 10.06 -6.08 9.90
N TYR A 227 10.37 -6.58 8.70
CA TYR A 227 10.68 -5.74 7.54
C TYR A 227 9.51 -4.79 7.22
N ALA A 228 8.28 -5.31 7.12
CA ALA A 228 7.10 -4.55 6.77
C ALA A 228 6.77 -3.46 7.79
N GLN A 229 6.98 -3.72 9.07
CA GLN A 229 6.78 -2.74 10.15
C GLN A 229 7.66 -1.52 9.96
N GLN A 230 8.95 -1.72 9.64
CA GLN A 230 9.85 -0.61 9.38
C GLN A 230 9.48 0.11 8.08
N MET A 231 9.12 -0.65 7.03
CA MET A 231 8.68 -0.10 5.75
C MET A 231 7.44 0.78 5.84
N GLY A 232 6.46 0.38 6.66
CA GLY A 232 5.25 1.17 6.90
C GLY A 232 5.57 2.55 7.48
N VAL A 233 6.52 2.62 8.42
CA VAL A 233 6.98 3.88 9.00
C VAL A 233 7.74 4.73 7.96
N VAL A 234 8.67 4.12 7.19
CA VAL A 234 9.38 4.82 6.11
C VAL A 234 8.39 5.43 5.12
N PHE A 235 7.41 4.64 4.68
CA PHE A 235 6.39 5.08 3.73
C PHE A 235 5.62 6.29 4.25
N GLN A 236 5.18 6.24 5.50
CA GLN A 236 4.39 7.31 6.10
C GLN A 236 5.22 8.59 6.30
N ILE A 237 6.45 8.47 6.84
CA ILE A 237 7.32 9.65 6.98
C ILE A 237 7.59 10.29 5.61
N THR A 238 7.79 9.48 4.58
CA THR A 238 7.99 9.97 3.21
C THR A 238 6.76 10.71 2.69
N ASP A 239 5.55 10.19 2.93
CA ASP A 239 4.31 10.85 2.54
C ASP A 239 4.12 12.18 3.31
N ASP A 240 4.36 12.21 4.63
CA ASP A 240 4.26 13.40 5.47
C ASP A 240 5.29 14.48 5.04
N LEU A 241 6.53 14.07 4.69
CA LEU A 241 7.55 14.97 4.18
C LEU A 241 7.17 15.56 2.81
N LEU A 242 6.61 14.73 1.91
CA LEU A 242 6.11 15.20 0.62
C LEU A 242 4.98 16.22 0.75
N ASP A 243 4.09 16.06 1.74
CA ASP A 243 3.02 17.04 1.99
C ASP A 243 3.57 18.41 2.40
N VAL A 244 4.67 18.45 3.14
CA VAL A 244 5.30 19.71 3.63
C VAL A 244 6.26 20.31 2.60
N THR A 245 6.98 19.50 1.80
CA THR A 245 8.10 19.96 0.95
C THR A 245 7.74 20.08 -0.52
N SER A 246 6.66 19.46 -0.99
CA SER A 246 6.29 19.43 -2.41
C SER A 246 5.31 20.54 -2.79
N THR A 247 5.13 20.74 -4.10
CA THR A 247 4.07 21.59 -4.68
C THR A 247 2.90 20.74 -5.16
N ALA A 248 1.69 21.34 -5.18
CA ALA A 248 0.46 20.66 -5.64
C ALA A 248 0.59 20.06 -7.06
N GLU A 249 1.42 20.67 -7.92
CA GLU A 249 1.70 20.18 -9.28
C GLU A 249 2.46 18.83 -9.28
N LYS A 250 3.33 18.59 -8.28
CA LYS A 250 4.12 17.35 -8.17
C LYS A 250 3.35 16.20 -7.50
N THR A 251 2.46 16.51 -6.56
CA THR A 251 1.75 15.50 -5.77
C THR A 251 0.42 15.08 -6.38
N GLY A 252 -0.18 15.91 -7.25
CA GLY A 252 -1.54 15.68 -7.77
C GLY A 252 -2.65 15.81 -6.72
N LYS A 253 -2.33 16.36 -5.53
CA LYS A 253 -3.22 16.69 -4.41
C LYS A 253 -2.90 18.08 -3.88
N ALA A 254 -3.83 18.68 -3.12
CA ALA A 254 -3.53 19.87 -2.33
C ALA A 254 -2.46 19.52 -1.29
N VAL A 255 -1.40 20.33 -1.20
CA VAL A 255 -0.28 20.19 -0.23
C VAL A 255 -0.52 21.08 0.99
N GLY A 256 0.09 20.71 2.15
CA GLY A 256 -0.06 21.43 3.39
C GLY A 256 -1.41 21.20 4.08
N LYS A 257 -2.20 20.20 3.66
CA LYS A 257 -3.47 19.85 4.30
C LYS A 257 -3.27 19.41 5.74
N ASP A 258 -2.26 18.60 6.02
CA ASP A 258 -1.99 18.06 7.36
C ASP A 258 -1.68 19.17 8.36
N ALA A 259 -0.88 20.15 7.98
CA ALA A 259 -0.58 21.33 8.81
C ALA A 259 -1.80 22.24 9.02
N GLN A 260 -2.65 22.42 7.99
CA GLN A 260 -3.88 23.21 8.09
C GLN A 260 -4.95 22.56 8.95
N MET A 261 -5.02 21.21 8.93
CA MET A 261 -5.94 20.43 9.76
C MET A 261 -5.39 20.14 11.17
N GLY A 262 -4.13 20.56 11.47
CA GLY A 262 -3.52 20.32 12.79
C GLY A 262 -3.21 18.84 13.07
N LYS A 263 -2.99 18.04 12.01
CA LYS A 263 -2.66 16.61 12.16
C LYS A 263 -1.33 16.42 12.89
N ALA A 264 -1.31 15.51 13.85
CA ALA A 264 -0.09 15.07 14.49
C ALA A 264 0.65 14.10 13.53
N THR A 265 1.76 14.54 12.95
CA THR A 265 2.62 13.72 12.10
C THR A 265 4.01 13.61 12.72
N LEU A 266 4.82 12.65 12.26
CA LEU A 266 6.23 12.59 12.71
C LEU A 266 7.01 13.82 12.27
N VAL A 267 6.64 14.46 11.17
CA VAL A 267 7.26 15.73 10.72
C VAL A 267 6.91 16.88 11.66
N THR A 268 5.66 16.99 12.13
CA THR A 268 5.28 18.04 13.08
C THR A 268 5.92 17.86 14.45
N LEU A 269 6.17 16.61 14.88
CA LEU A 269 6.76 16.31 16.18
C LEU A 269 8.29 16.39 16.20
N LEU A 270 8.97 15.95 15.12
CA LEU A 270 10.43 15.85 15.05
C LEU A 270 11.09 16.95 14.22
N GLY A 271 10.30 17.74 13.49
CA GLY A 271 10.79 18.61 12.44
C GLY A 271 11.24 17.84 11.20
N VAL A 272 11.44 18.55 10.08
CA VAL A 272 11.82 17.96 8.78
C VAL A 272 13.12 17.15 8.88
N ASP A 273 14.17 17.72 9.49
CA ASP A 273 15.47 17.04 9.60
C ASP A 273 15.40 15.81 10.53
N GLY A 274 14.67 15.91 11.64
CA GLY A 274 14.46 14.80 12.56
C GLY A 274 13.66 13.67 11.91
N ALA A 275 12.61 13.98 11.16
CA ALA A 275 11.82 13.01 10.43
C ALA A 275 12.64 12.31 9.33
N ARG A 276 13.49 13.03 8.59
CA ARG A 276 14.44 12.43 7.63
C ARG A 276 15.42 11.47 8.29
N ALA A 277 16.03 11.88 9.40
CA ALA A 277 16.94 11.02 10.13
C ALA A 277 16.26 9.73 10.64
N GLU A 278 15.01 9.86 11.13
CA GLU A 278 14.20 8.71 11.57
C GLU A 278 13.86 7.80 10.39
N ALA A 279 13.49 8.35 9.24
CA ALA A 279 13.17 7.58 8.04
C ALA A 279 14.39 6.78 7.54
N HIS A 280 15.59 7.38 7.52
CA HIS A 280 16.83 6.67 7.19
C HIS A 280 17.11 5.52 8.16
N ARG A 281 17.01 5.77 9.46
CA ARG A 281 17.19 4.74 10.49
C ARG A 281 16.21 3.57 10.32
N ARG A 282 14.94 3.87 9.99
CA ARG A 282 13.91 2.86 9.72
C ARG A 282 14.19 2.08 8.43
N ALA A 283 14.68 2.74 7.39
CA ALA A 283 15.07 2.10 6.15
C ALA A 283 16.21 1.09 6.35
N GLU A 284 17.25 1.46 7.09
CA GLU A 284 18.34 0.55 7.47
C GLU A 284 17.84 -0.63 8.32
N ALA A 285 16.96 -0.37 9.30
CA ALA A 285 16.36 -1.42 10.11
C ALA A 285 15.49 -2.38 9.30
N ALA A 286 14.76 -1.88 8.27
CA ALA A 286 14.01 -2.72 7.35
C ALA A 286 14.93 -3.69 6.61
N VAL A 287 16.01 -3.20 6.01
CA VAL A 287 16.98 -4.06 5.31
C VAL A 287 17.61 -5.09 6.26
N ALA A 288 17.98 -4.68 7.48
CA ALA A 288 18.54 -5.57 8.50
C ALA A 288 17.55 -6.68 8.89
N ALA A 289 16.25 -6.38 8.99
CA ALA A 289 15.21 -7.35 9.32
C ALA A 289 15.06 -8.47 8.28
N LEU A 290 15.37 -8.20 6.99
CA LEU A 290 15.37 -9.23 5.95
C LEU A 290 16.42 -10.33 6.24
N GLY A 291 17.50 -10.02 6.95
CA GLY A 291 18.55 -10.97 7.28
C GLY A 291 19.09 -11.70 6.04
N PRO A 292 18.98 -13.05 5.97
CA PRO A 292 19.53 -13.83 4.84
C PRO A 292 18.80 -13.56 3.51
N TYR A 293 17.63 -12.94 3.53
CA TYR A 293 16.84 -12.63 2.33
C TYR A 293 17.29 -11.34 1.65
N ALA A 294 18.03 -10.46 2.34
CA ALA A 294 18.47 -9.18 1.79
C ALA A 294 19.27 -9.34 0.47
N ALA A 295 20.19 -10.30 0.42
CA ALA A 295 20.96 -10.58 -0.79
C ALA A 295 20.17 -11.32 -1.89
N ARG A 296 19.02 -11.92 -1.54
CA ARG A 296 18.18 -12.71 -2.46
C ARG A 296 17.09 -11.88 -3.13
N SER A 297 16.79 -10.70 -2.62
CA SER A 297 15.83 -9.77 -3.21
C SER A 297 16.38 -8.34 -3.19
N PRO A 298 17.09 -7.94 -4.25
CA PRO A 298 17.51 -6.54 -4.43
C PRO A 298 16.33 -5.57 -4.42
N GLU A 299 15.15 -6.03 -4.86
CA GLU A 299 13.93 -5.23 -4.91
C GLU A 299 13.44 -4.88 -3.50
N LEU A 300 13.34 -5.87 -2.60
CA LEU A 300 12.94 -5.61 -1.21
C LEU A 300 14.01 -4.82 -0.45
N SER A 301 15.29 -5.12 -0.69
CA SER A 301 16.40 -4.44 -0.03
C SER A 301 16.57 -2.99 -0.50
N GLY A 302 16.30 -2.72 -1.77
CA GLY A 302 16.42 -1.37 -2.33
C GLY A 302 15.22 -0.47 -2.08
N LEU A 303 14.02 -1.06 -1.85
CA LEU A 303 12.77 -0.31 -1.75
C LEU A 303 12.76 0.75 -0.62
N PRO A 304 13.27 0.49 0.61
CA PRO A 304 13.24 1.47 1.68
C PRO A 304 13.98 2.77 1.30
N MET A 305 15.19 2.65 0.80
CA MET A 305 15.98 3.81 0.38
C MET A 305 15.39 4.50 -0.86
N PHE A 306 14.89 3.71 -1.82
CA PHE A 306 14.22 4.25 -3.00
C PHE A 306 13.01 5.15 -2.66
N LEU A 307 12.27 4.83 -1.60
CA LEU A 307 11.16 5.67 -1.17
C LEU A 307 11.65 7.01 -0.63
N LEU A 308 12.78 7.04 0.10
CA LEU A 308 13.38 8.27 0.62
C LEU A 308 13.95 9.17 -0.49
N ASP A 309 14.61 8.58 -1.49
CA ASP A 309 15.20 9.31 -2.62
C ASP A 309 14.15 10.02 -3.49
N ARG A 310 12.87 9.70 -3.35
CA ARG A 310 11.77 10.33 -4.10
C ARG A 310 11.39 11.71 -3.59
N GLU A 311 11.89 12.12 -2.43
CA GLU A 311 11.73 13.47 -1.89
C GLU A 311 12.72 14.46 -2.49
N ALA A 312 13.87 13.98 -2.91
CA ALA A 312 14.91 14.80 -3.50
C ALA A 312 14.62 15.01 -5.01
#